data_3a9d822f2c79633cce5ade3b4b31f4d7
#
_entry.id   3a9d822f2c79633cce5ade3b4b31f4d7
#
_cell.length_a   1.000
_cell.length_b   1.000
_cell.length_c   1.000
_cell.angle_alpha   90.00
_cell.angle_beta   90.00
_cell.angle_gamma   90.00
#
_symmetry.space_group_name_H-M   'P 1'
#
loop_
_entity.id
_entity.type
_entity.pdbx_description
1 polymer ?
#
loop_
_entity_poly.entity_id
_entity_poly.type
_entity_poly.pdbx_seq_one_letter_code
_entity_poly.pdbx_strand_id
1 'polypeptide(L)'
;MGAPASLNELFAILLARDLRAEDRTIMVGANMPMARAAAVLANLTTHPDARILIGLGVQSVGAGGDPPAVHPFLFDPRTLLAEALMFQAQVFDDMNSPDVFFVGGLQIDRRGNLNLFGIPAPGGGWKMRGPGSIALATMSTHCRGYYIVMSRHDPRTFVERVSLVSALGDARERARLGLPGGGPRLVLSPLGVFDFADDGELRVRSLHPGVTPEQVREATGFPLAVPDDTPRTPPATDAELAVLRDRVDVHGTLA
;
A
#
# COMPACT_ATOMS: atom_id res chain seq x y z
N MET A 1 21.77 -15.25 14.54
CA MET A 1 20.46 -14.57 14.56
C MET A 1 20.69 -13.11 14.19
N GLY A 2 20.12 -12.69 13.07
CA GLY A 2 20.18 -11.27 12.63
C GLY A 2 19.37 -10.36 13.55
N ALA A 3 19.51 -9.04 13.38
CA ALA A 3 18.66 -8.07 14.06
C ALA A 3 17.17 -8.32 13.75
N PRO A 4 16.25 -8.10 14.73
CA PRO A 4 14.82 -8.24 14.47
C PRO A 4 14.39 -7.33 13.32
N ALA A 5 13.28 -7.68 12.67
CA ALA A 5 12.73 -6.85 11.60
C ALA A 5 12.29 -5.49 12.14
N SER A 6 12.59 -4.42 11.41
CA SER A 6 11.97 -3.12 11.61
C SER A 6 10.48 -3.18 11.23
N LEU A 7 9.70 -2.19 11.61
CA LEU A 7 8.30 -2.11 11.21
C LEU A 7 8.15 -1.95 9.68
N ASN A 8 9.05 -1.20 9.05
CA ASN A 8 9.03 -1.00 7.60
C ASN A 8 9.39 -2.27 6.83
N GLU A 9 10.36 -3.04 7.33
CA GLU A 9 10.70 -4.36 6.78
C GLU A 9 9.52 -5.33 6.92
N LEU A 10 8.87 -5.34 8.09
CA LEU A 10 7.68 -6.15 8.31
C LEU A 10 6.56 -5.77 7.33
N PHE A 11 6.31 -4.48 7.11
CA PHE A 11 5.31 -4.01 6.15
C PHE A 11 5.63 -4.50 4.74
N ALA A 12 6.89 -4.37 4.30
CA ALA A 12 7.31 -4.85 2.98
C ALA A 12 7.05 -6.36 2.81
N ILE A 13 7.37 -7.16 3.83
CA ILE A 13 7.16 -8.61 3.82
C ILE A 13 5.66 -8.95 3.83
N LEU A 14 4.86 -8.29 4.67
CA LEU A 14 3.41 -8.54 4.73
C LEU A 14 2.70 -8.21 3.41
N LEU A 15 3.08 -7.09 2.77
CA LEU A 15 2.55 -6.73 1.46
C LEU A 15 2.95 -7.74 0.38
N ALA A 16 4.21 -8.19 0.39
CA ALA A 16 4.68 -9.21 -0.56
C ALA A 16 3.95 -10.54 -0.40
N ARG A 17 3.69 -10.97 0.85
CA ARG A 17 2.94 -12.21 1.16
C ARG A 17 1.48 -12.18 0.70
N ASP A 18 0.85 -11.00 0.68
CA ASP A 18 -0.57 -10.86 0.34
C ASP A 18 -0.82 -10.69 -1.17
N LEU A 19 0.23 -10.48 -1.98
CA LEU A 19 0.11 -10.46 -3.43
C LEU A 19 -0.38 -11.82 -3.95
N ARG A 20 -1.27 -11.78 -4.94
CA ARG A 20 -1.93 -12.98 -5.48
C ARG A 20 -1.29 -13.37 -6.80
N ALA A 21 -1.39 -14.64 -7.15
CA ALA A 21 -0.79 -15.18 -8.37
C ALA A 21 -1.21 -14.45 -9.67
N GLU A 22 -2.39 -13.87 -9.67
CA GLU A 22 -2.92 -13.08 -10.79
C GLU A 22 -2.45 -11.63 -10.84
N ASP A 23 -1.73 -11.14 -9.81
CA ASP A 23 -1.22 -9.76 -9.75
C ASP A 23 0.08 -9.65 -10.57
N ARG A 24 -0.06 -9.49 -11.87
CA ARG A 24 1.05 -9.46 -12.83
C ARG A 24 1.60 -8.06 -13.08
N THR A 25 0.78 -7.03 -12.92
CA THR A 25 1.18 -5.64 -13.06
C THR A 25 0.99 -4.93 -11.73
N ILE A 26 2.10 -4.64 -11.07
CA ILE A 26 2.13 -4.08 -9.72
C ILE A 26 2.59 -2.63 -9.79
N MET A 27 1.75 -1.69 -9.40
CA MET A 27 2.13 -0.29 -9.39
C MET A 27 2.48 0.19 -7.99
N VAL A 28 3.60 0.89 -7.90
CA VAL A 28 4.08 1.51 -6.66
C VAL A 28 4.04 3.02 -6.80
N GLY A 29 3.35 3.69 -5.89
CA GLY A 29 3.29 5.14 -5.82
C GLY A 29 4.66 5.78 -5.54
N ALA A 30 4.77 7.07 -5.86
CA ALA A 30 5.94 7.85 -5.52
C ALA A 30 6.16 7.88 -4.00
N ASN A 31 7.42 7.83 -3.58
CA ASN A 31 7.82 7.90 -2.17
C ASN A 31 7.19 6.83 -1.25
N MET A 32 7.12 5.60 -1.74
CA MET A 32 6.64 4.45 -0.97
C MET A 32 7.71 3.33 -0.91
N PRO A 33 8.80 3.49 -0.15
CA PRO A 33 9.92 2.53 -0.13
C PRO A 33 9.50 1.13 0.33
N MET A 34 8.61 1.02 1.32
CA MET A 34 8.08 -0.27 1.79
C MET A 34 7.31 -1.02 0.69
N ALA A 35 6.45 -0.32 -0.04
CA ALA A 35 5.68 -0.90 -1.14
C ALA A 35 6.58 -1.31 -2.32
N ARG A 36 7.59 -0.48 -2.62
CA ARG A 36 8.61 -0.82 -3.62
C ARG A 36 9.37 -2.08 -3.23
N ALA A 37 9.82 -2.15 -1.98
CA ALA A 37 10.50 -3.33 -1.46
C ALA A 37 9.60 -4.57 -1.51
N ALA A 38 8.31 -4.43 -1.19
CA ALA A 38 7.34 -5.52 -1.29
C ALA A 38 7.22 -6.06 -2.72
N ALA A 39 7.06 -5.17 -3.71
CA ALA A 39 6.95 -5.56 -5.11
C ALA A 39 8.22 -6.25 -5.62
N VAL A 40 9.41 -5.71 -5.28
CA VAL A 40 10.70 -6.32 -5.66
C VAL A 40 10.93 -7.65 -4.94
N LEU A 41 10.62 -7.74 -3.64
CA LEU A 41 10.71 -8.99 -2.88
C LEU A 41 9.82 -10.08 -3.48
N ALA A 42 8.57 -9.74 -3.80
CA ALA A 42 7.66 -10.67 -4.45
C ALA A 42 8.18 -11.10 -5.84
N ASN A 43 8.72 -10.19 -6.62
CA ASN A 43 9.30 -10.52 -7.92
C ASN A 43 10.50 -11.49 -7.79
N LEU A 44 11.31 -11.34 -6.77
CA LEU A 44 12.46 -12.23 -6.51
C LEU A 44 12.06 -13.60 -5.94
N THR A 45 10.84 -13.75 -5.44
CA THR A 45 10.43 -14.94 -4.69
C THR A 45 9.22 -15.64 -5.29
N THR A 46 8.06 -14.98 -5.29
CA THR A 46 6.76 -15.59 -5.60
C THR A 46 6.15 -15.14 -6.94
N HIS A 47 6.58 -14.00 -7.48
CA HIS A 47 6.00 -13.38 -8.69
C HIS A 47 7.09 -13.01 -9.71
N PRO A 48 7.91 -13.96 -10.20
CA PRO A 48 9.07 -13.66 -11.05
C PRO A 48 8.71 -12.96 -12.37
N ASP A 49 7.50 -13.16 -12.86
CA ASP A 49 7.01 -12.57 -14.11
C ASP A 49 6.25 -11.24 -13.92
N ALA A 50 6.14 -10.74 -12.68
CA ALA A 50 5.42 -9.52 -12.42
C ALA A 50 6.15 -8.30 -12.99
N ARG A 51 5.39 -7.42 -13.67
CA ARG A 51 5.86 -6.09 -14.08
C ARG A 51 5.67 -5.13 -12.92
N ILE A 52 6.73 -4.41 -12.58
CA ILE A 52 6.69 -3.40 -11.52
C ILE A 52 6.74 -2.01 -12.16
N LEU A 53 5.72 -1.20 -11.88
CA LEU A 53 5.60 0.17 -12.32
C LEU A 53 5.93 1.08 -11.12
N ILE A 54 6.98 1.89 -11.21
CA ILE A 54 7.41 2.73 -10.08
C ILE A 54 7.31 4.20 -10.44
N GLY A 55 6.50 4.92 -9.71
CA GLY A 55 6.27 6.34 -9.93
C GLY A 55 5.67 6.60 -11.31
N LEU A 56 6.32 7.44 -12.11
CA LEU A 56 5.97 7.71 -13.50
C LEU A 56 6.81 6.88 -14.48
N GLY A 57 7.69 6.00 -13.99
CA GLY A 57 8.55 5.15 -14.79
C GLY A 57 8.13 3.70 -14.78
N VAL A 58 8.39 2.97 -15.85
CA VAL A 58 8.15 1.53 -15.92
C VAL A 58 9.47 0.81 -15.66
N GLN A 59 9.47 -0.01 -14.62
CA GLN A 59 10.46 -1.04 -14.47
C GLN A 59 9.84 -2.37 -14.88
N SER A 60 10.19 -2.84 -16.07
CA SER A 60 9.98 -4.24 -16.39
C SER A 60 11.11 -5.03 -15.76
N VAL A 61 10.85 -5.65 -14.64
CA VAL A 61 11.72 -6.70 -14.14
C VAL A 61 11.23 -7.97 -14.82
N GLY A 62 11.67 -8.20 -16.04
CA GLY A 62 11.40 -9.44 -16.74
C GLY A 62 12.27 -10.58 -16.19
N ALA A 63 11.87 -11.82 -16.48
CA ALA A 63 12.65 -13.01 -16.15
C ALA A 63 14.12 -12.86 -16.61
N GLY A 64 15.04 -12.81 -15.67
CA GLY A 64 16.48 -12.76 -15.91
C GLY A 64 17.19 -11.43 -15.68
N GLY A 65 16.49 -10.37 -15.24
CA GLY A 65 17.14 -9.11 -14.82
C GLY A 65 17.26 -9.02 -13.30
N ASP A 66 18.38 -8.48 -12.81
CA ASP A 66 18.46 -8.10 -11.41
C ASP A 66 17.48 -6.95 -11.16
N PRO A 67 16.52 -7.10 -10.22
CA PRO A 67 15.62 -6.03 -9.87
C PRO A 67 16.41 -4.86 -9.26
N PRO A 68 16.00 -3.63 -9.49
CA PRO A 68 16.65 -2.50 -8.87
C PRO A 68 16.47 -2.55 -7.36
N ALA A 69 17.55 -2.34 -6.65
CA ALA A 69 17.52 -2.17 -5.21
C ALA A 69 16.57 -1.03 -4.82
N VAL A 70 15.96 -1.15 -3.66
CA VAL A 70 15.23 -0.04 -3.05
C VAL A 70 16.23 1.07 -2.76
N HIS A 71 15.96 2.27 -3.27
CA HIS A 71 16.82 3.42 -3.11
C HIS A 71 16.09 4.50 -2.29
N PRO A 72 16.78 5.22 -1.39
CA PRO A 72 16.17 6.30 -0.62
C PRO A 72 15.64 7.45 -1.48
N PHE A 73 16.10 7.57 -2.73
CA PHE A 73 15.64 8.57 -3.67
C PHE A 73 14.63 7.98 -4.67
N LEU A 74 13.69 8.82 -5.12
CA LEU A 74 12.60 8.46 -6.03
C LEU A 74 13.05 7.91 -7.39
N PHE A 75 14.25 8.25 -7.83
CA PHE A 75 14.72 7.97 -9.19
C PHE A 75 15.84 6.94 -9.19
N ASP A 76 15.57 5.79 -9.79
CA ASP A 76 16.59 4.87 -10.22
C ASP A 76 16.95 5.23 -11.69
N PRO A 77 18.23 5.46 -12.03
CA PRO A 77 18.64 5.77 -13.40
C PRO A 77 18.19 4.74 -14.43
N ARG A 78 18.03 3.49 -14.02
CA ARG A 78 17.51 2.41 -14.89
C ARG A 78 16.04 2.60 -15.23
N THR A 79 15.26 3.17 -14.34
CA THR A 79 13.86 3.54 -14.58
C THR A 79 13.74 4.61 -15.64
N LEU A 80 14.60 5.63 -15.60
CA LEU A 80 14.65 6.69 -16.61
C LEU A 80 15.00 6.15 -18.00
N LEU A 81 15.90 5.18 -18.09
CA LEU A 81 16.24 4.54 -19.37
C LEU A 81 15.06 3.74 -19.94
N ALA A 82 14.33 3.00 -19.08
CA ALA A 82 13.16 2.26 -19.51
C ALA A 82 12.03 3.20 -19.98
N GLU A 83 11.80 4.29 -19.26
CA GLU A 83 10.80 5.31 -19.62
C GLU A 83 11.12 6.00 -20.95
N ALA A 84 12.40 6.29 -21.21
CA ALA A 84 12.83 6.89 -22.48
C ALA A 84 12.61 5.99 -23.70
N LEU A 85 12.45 4.68 -23.50
CA LEU A 85 12.20 3.70 -24.56
C LEU A 85 10.70 3.42 -24.76
N MET A 86 9.82 3.97 -23.95
CA MET A 86 8.37 3.77 -24.04
C MET A 86 7.67 4.97 -24.65
N PHE A 87 6.67 4.71 -25.49
CA PHE A 87 5.75 5.77 -25.91
C PHE A 87 4.93 6.26 -24.73
N GLN A 88 4.76 7.57 -24.59
CA GLN A 88 4.02 8.20 -23.50
C GLN A 88 2.60 7.64 -23.33
N ALA A 89 1.91 7.34 -24.44
CA ALA A 89 0.58 6.70 -24.40
C ALA A 89 0.61 5.33 -23.70
N GLN A 90 1.64 4.53 -23.96
CA GLN A 90 1.78 3.21 -23.33
C GLN A 90 2.06 3.29 -21.83
N VAL A 91 2.84 4.29 -21.39
CA VAL A 91 3.05 4.57 -19.97
C VAL A 91 1.72 4.93 -19.29
N PHE A 92 0.90 5.76 -19.92
CA PHE A 92 -0.42 6.11 -19.38
C PHE A 92 -1.38 4.93 -19.33
N ASP A 93 -1.40 4.08 -20.33
CA ASP A 93 -2.24 2.88 -20.35
C ASP A 93 -1.84 1.91 -19.24
N ASP A 94 -0.55 1.66 -19.07
CA ASP A 94 -0.03 0.81 -18.00
C ASP A 94 -0.30 1.39 -16.60
N MET A 95 -0.22 2.72 -16.44
CA MET A 95 -0.54 3.40 -15.17
C MET A 95 -2.03 3.37 -14.82
N ASN A 96 -2.91 3.36 -15.81
CA ASN A 96 -4.35 3.42 -15.59
C ASN A 96 -4.98 2.06 -15.33
N SER A 97 -4.28 0.96 -15.60
CA SER A 97 -4.82 -0.41 -15.50
C SER A 97 -3.86 -1.39 -14.83
N PRO A 98 -3.21 -1.06 -13.70
CA PRO A 98 -2.44 -2.06 -12.98
C PRO A 98 -3.39 -3.12 -12.41
N ASP A 99 -2.90 -4.35 -12.22
CA ASP A 99 -3.68 -5.36 -11.49
C ASP A 99 -3.84 -4.93 -10.03
N VAL A 100 -2.75 -4.42 -9.45
CA VAL A 100 -2.73 -3.97 -8.06
C VAL A 100 -1.80 -2.76 -7.88
N PHE A 101 -2.13 -1.90 -6.92
CA PHE A 101 -1.26 -0.80 -6.54
C PHE A 101 -1.22 -0.58 -5.02
N PHE A 102 -0.22 0.20 -4.58
CA PHE A 102 -0.06 0.60 -3.20
C PHE A 102 -0.26 2.09 -3.06
N VAL A 103 -0.92 2.50 -1.99
CA VAL A 103 -1.21 3.91 -1.72
C VAL A 103 -1.13 4.24 -0.24
N GLY A 104 -0.59 5.42 0.08
CA GLY A 104 -0.70 6.01 1.40
C GLY A 104 -1.90 6.94 1.51
N GLY A 105 -2.20 7.41 2.71
CA GLY A 105 -3.32 8.34 2.94
C GLY A 105 -3.08 9.31 4.08
N LEU A 106 -3.80 10.44 4.04
CA LEU A 106 -3.94 11.37 5.16
C LEU A 106 -5.02 10.91 6.14
N GLN A 107 -6.10 10.33 5.58
CA GLN A 107 -7.22 9.77 6.33
C GLN A 107 -7.74 8.53 5.63
N ILE A 108 -8.19 7.57 6.43
CA ILE A 108 -9.01 6.42 6.02
C ILE A 108 -10.24 6.37 6.91
N ASP A 109 -11.40 5.98 6.34
CA ASP A 109 -12.59 5.76 7.14
C ASP A 109 -12.96 4.29 7.30
N ARG A 110 -14.00 4.03 8.10
CA ARG A 110 -14.47 2.69 8.42
C ARG A 110 -14.86 1.84 7.20
N ARG A 111 -15.08 2.47 6.04
CA ARG A 111 -15.42 1.78 4.79
C ARG A 111 -14.28 1.73 3.78
N GLY A 112 -13.08 2.11 4.20
CA GLY A 112 -11.90 2.10 3.35
C GLY A 112 -11.83 3.22 2.32
N ASN A 113 -12.69 4.25 2.42
CA ASN A 113 -12.50 5.46 1.64
C ASN A 113 -11.22 6.15 2.08
N LEU A 114 -10.45 6.62 1.10
CA LEU A 114 -9.13 7.19 1.35
C LEU A 114 -9.09 8.67 0.96
N ASN A 115 -8.52 9.50 1.82
CA ASN A 115 -8.19 10.89 1.52
C ASN A 115 -6.68 11.05 1.42
N LEU A 116 -6.22 11.48 0.25
CA LEU A 116 -4.82 11.83 -0.03
C LEU A 116 -4.66 13.29 -0.47
N PHE A 117 -5.78 13.99 -0.63
CA PHE A 117 -5.81 15.33 -1.22
C PHE A 117 -5.54 16.44 -0.20
N GLY A 118 -6.22 16.41 0.94
CA GLY A 118 -6.06 17.43 1.98
C GLY A 118 -7.19 17.43 3.00
N ILE A 119 -6.97 18.17 4.08
CA ILE A 119 -7.94 18.38 5.15
C ILE A 119 -8.39 19.84 5.08
N PRO A 120 -9.69 20.12 4.82
CA PRO A 120 -10.20 21.46 4.78
C PRO A 120 -10.08 22.19 6.12
N ALA A 121 -9.90 23.52 6.09
CA ALA A 121 -9.96 24.35 7.27
C ALA A 121 -11.41 24.87 7.49
N PRO A 122 -11.84 25.06 8.75
CA PRO A 122 -13.06 25.79 9.04
C PRO A 122 -12.97 27.21 8.45
N GLY A 123 -13.98 27.62 7.69
CA GLY A 123 -13.99 28.95 7.05
C GLY A 123 -13.32 29.03 5.68
N GLY A 124 -12.87 27.92 5.13
CA GLY A 124 -12.31 27.82 3.77
C GLY A 124 -10.79 27.63 3.74
N GLY A 125 -10.28 27.22 2.60
CA GLY A 125 -8.86 26.86 2.46
C GLY A 125 -8.51 25.49 3.06
N TRP A 126 -7.22 25.28 3.37
CA TRP A 126 -6.68 23.99 3.80
C TRP A 126 -6.03 24.08 5.17
N LYS A 127 -6.47 23.23 6.11
CA LYS A 127 -5.73 22.96 7.35
C LYS A 127 -4.44 22.17 7.05
N MET A 128 -4.53 21.23 6.10
CA MET A 128 -3.41 20.43 5.62
C MET A 128 -3.62 20.15 4.14
N ARG A 129 -2.60 20.35 3.33
CA ARG A 129 -2.57 19.97 1.92
C ARG A 129 -1.74 18.71 1.76
N GLY A 130 -2.33 17.69 1.17
CA GLY A 130 -1.65 16.44 0.82
C GLY A 130 -0.94 16.54 -0.53
N PRO A 131 -0.29 15.44 -0.95
CA PRO A 131 0.43 15.37 -2.23
C PRO A 131 -0.51 15.45 -3.45
N GLY A 132 -1.79 15.26 -3.25
CA GLY A 132 -2.78 15.18 -4.32
C GLY A 132 -3.17 13.75 -4.65
N SER A 133 -4.03 13.58 -5.64
CA SER A 133 -4.63 12.29 -6.00
C SER A 133 -4.50 12.01 -7.50
N ILE A 134 -3.36 12.37 -8.11
CA ILE A 134 -3.13 12.12 -9.53
C ILE A 134 -3.29 10.63 -9.85
N ALA A 135 -4.05 10.32 -10.89
CA ALA A 135 -4.39 8.97 -11.35
C ALA A 135 -5.08 8.05 -10.32
N LEU A 136 -5.16 8.44 -9.03
CA LEU A 136 -5.65 7.57 -7.96
C LEU A 136 -7.11 7.14 -8.17
N ALA A 137 -7.98 8.07 -8.59
CA ALA A 137 -9.38 7.76 -8.87
C ALA A 137 -9.51 6.72 -9.99
N THR A 138 -8.76 6.87 -11.08
CA THR A 138 -8.77 5.93 -12.22
C THR A 138 -8.23 4.57 -11.80
N MET A 139 -7.06 4.50 -11.16
CA MET A 139 -6.46 3.25 -10.70
C MET A 139 -7.37 2.52 -9.73
N SER A 140 -7.90 3.20 -8.69
CA SER A 140 -8.79 2.59 -7.71
C SER A 140 -10.12 2.12 -8.29
N THR A 141 -10.54 2.69 -9.41
CA THR A 141 -11.75 2.27 -10.13
C THR A 141 -11.54 0.96 -10.89
N HIS A 142 -10.39 0.79 -11.56
CA HIS A 142 -10.18 -0.27 -12.54
C HIS A 142 -9.32 -1.44 -12.05
N CYS A 143 -8.41 -1.22 -11.10
CA CYS A 143 -7.52 -2.27 -10.58
C CYS A 143 -8.31 -3.41 -9.91
N ARG A 144 -7.74 -4.61 -9.91
CA ARG A 144 -8.32 -5.78 -9.21
C ARG A 144 -8.37 -5.60 -7.70
N GLY A 145 -7.52 -4.72 -7.17
CA GLY A 145 -7.50 -4.34 -5.77
C GLY A 145 -6.30 -3.48 -5.44
N TYR A 146 -6.28 -2.89 -4.25
CA TYR A 146 -5.16 -2.08 -3.81
C TYR A 146 -4.90 -2.21 -2.31
N TYR A 147 -3.68 -1.84 -1.94
CA TYR A 147 -3.19 -1.87 -0.57
C TYR A 147 -3.04 -0.46 -0.04
N ILE A 148 -3.55 -0.22 1.16
CA ILE A 148 -3.44 1.06 1.85
C ILE A 148 -2.37 0.93 2.94
N VAL A 149 -1.37 1.81 2.90
CA VAL A 149 -0.29 1.84 3.90
C VAL A 149 -0.36 3.16 4.64
N MET A 150 -0.82 3.11 5.89
CA MET A 150 -0.94 4.26 6.76
C MET A 150 0.32 4.41 7.63
N SER A 151 1.01 5.54 7.51
CA SER A 151 2.21 5.83 8.33
C SER A 151 1.88 6.16 9.79
N ARG A 152 0.61 6.42 10.09
CA ARG A 152 0.10 6.72 11.44
C ARG A 152 -1.21 5.99 11.67
N HIS A 153 -1.49 5.71 12.95
CA HIS A 153 -2.77 5.22 13.39
C HIS A 153 -3.20 6.04 14.62
N ASP A 154 -4.00 7.04 14.38
CA ASP A 154 -4.57 7.91 15.41
C ASP A 154 -5.98 8.38 14.99
N PRO A 155 -6.81 8.96 15.88
CA PRO A 155 -8.19 9.35 15.57
C PRO A 155 -8.33 10.47 14.52
N ARG A 156 -7.21 11.07 14.06
CA ARG A 156 -7.22 12.05 12.97
C ARG A 156 -6.92 11.41 11.62
N THR A 157 -6.33 10.22 11.62
CA THR A 157 -5.98 9.45 10.42
C THR A 157 -6.99 8.31 10.16
N PHE A 158 -7.46 7.63 11.22
CA PHE A 158 -8.57 6.67 11.16
C PHE A 158 -9.84 7.36 11.65
N VAL A 159 -10.66 7.84 10.72
CA VAL A 159 -11.80 8.71 10.98
C VAL A 159 -13.13 8.04 10.66
N GLU A 160 -14.22 8.47 11.29
CA GLU A 160 -15.57 7.96 10.97
C GLU A 160 -15.90 8.16 9.49
N ARG A 161 -15.53 9.33 8.94
CA ARG A 161 -15.69 9.68 7.54
C ARG A 161 -14.55 10.59 7.08
N VAL A 162 -13.92 10.25 5.95
CA VAL A 162 -12.88 11.09 5.36
C VAL A 162 -13.40 12.46 4.95
N SER A 163 -12.57 13.49 5.06
CA SER A 163 -12.94 14.86 4.67
C SER A 163 -13.16 15.02 3.16
N LEU A 164 -12.43 14.22 2.37
CA LEU A 164 -12.55 14.14 0.90
C LEU A 164 -12.27 12.71 0.47
N VAL A 165 -12.95 12.25 -0.57
CA VAL A 165 -12.72 10.91 -1.13
C VAL A 165 -11.78 11.02 -2.33
N SER A 166 -10.53 10.58 -2.15
CA SER A 166 -9.53 10.45 -3.22
C SER A 166 -9.59 9.08 -3.91
N ALA A 167 -9.89 8.03 -3.13
CA ALA A 167 -10.21 6.69 -3.62
C ALA A 167 -11.44 6.17 -2.88
N LEU A 168 -12.43 5.70 -3.62
CA LEU A 168 -13.65 5.15 -3.07
C LEU A 168 -13.41 3.69 -2.66
N GLY A 169 -13.44 3.44 -1.35
CA GLY A 169 -13.26 2.10 -0.78
C GLY A 169 -14.56 1.37 -0.49
N ASP A 170 -15.62 2.11 -0.16
CA ASP A 170 -16.92 1.54 0.22
C ASP A 170 -17.46 0.57 -0.82
N ALA A 171 -17.45 -0.74 -0.50
CA ALA A 171 -17.86 -1.81 -1.42
C ALA A 171 -19.31 -1.68 -1.89
N ARG A 172 -20.22 -1.18 -1.04
CA ARG A 172 -21.63 -0.98 -1.40
C ARG A 172 -21.79 0.15 -2.41
N GLU A 173 -21.09 1.26 -2.17
CA GLU A 173 -21.13 2.39 -3.06
C GLU A 173 -20.43 2.09 -4.40
N ARG A 174 -19.32 1.34 -4.36
CA ARG A 174 -18.65 0.82 -5.57
C ARG A 174 -19.60 -0.04 -6.41
N ALA A 175 -20.31 -0.97 -5.77
CA ALA A 175 -21.31 -1.81 -6.44
C ALA A 175 -22.47 -0.98 -7.02
N ARG A 176 -22.99 -0.01 -6.26
CA ARG A 176 -24.06 0.90 -6.71
C ARG A 176 -23.67 1.70 -7.94
N LEU A 177 -22.39 2.12 -8.02
CA LEU A 177 -21.84 2.88 -9.15
C LEU A 177 -21.37 2.00 -10.31
N GLY A 178 -21.40 0.67 -10.17
CA GLY A 178 -20.93 -0.27 -11.19
C GLY A 178 -19.43 -0.18 -11.45
N LEU A 179 -18.60 0.14 -10.43
CA LEU A 179 -17.17 0.23 -10.59
C LEU A 179 -16.57 -1.18 -10.79
N PRO A 180 -15.76 -1.40 -11.85
CA PRO A 180 -15.30 -2.73 -12.22
C PRO A 180 -14.23 -3.31 -11.29
N GLY A 181 -13.48 -2.48 -10.58
CA GLY A 181 -12.37 -2.91 -9.74
C GLY A 181 -12.79 -3.46 -8.37
N GLY A 182 -11.87 -4.18 -7.72
CA GLY A 182 -12.13 -4.88 -6.44
C GLY A 182 -12.08 -4.02 -5.17
N GLY A 183 -11.58 -2.77 -5.25
CA GLY A 183 -11.45 -1.92 -4.06
C GLY A 183 -10.22 -2.24 -3.19
N PRO A 184 -10.15 -1.70 -1.95
CA PRO A 184 -9.04 -1.96 -1.06
C PRO A 184 -9.08 -3.42 -0.55
N ARG A 185 -7.92 -4.09 -0.55
CA ARG A 185 -7.75 -5.47 -0.06
C ARG A 185 -7.28 -5.51 1.39
N LEU A 186 -6.33 -4.64 1.71
CA LEU A 186 -5.63 -4.64 2.98
C LEU A 186 -5.26 -3.21 3.38
N VAL A 187 -5.29 -2.96 4.68
CA VAL A 187 -4.78 -1.73 5.28
C VAL A 187 -3.71 -2.10 6.29
N LEU A 188 -2.50 -1.57 6.11
CA LEU A 188 -1.43 -1.68 7.08
C LEU A 188 -1.29 -0.36 7.83
N SER A 189 -1.07 -0.45 9.13
CA SER A 189 -0.76 0.68 10.00
C SER A 189 0.26 0.27 11.06
N PRO A 190 0.85 1.20 11.82
CA PRO A 190 1.78 0.86 12.91
C PRO A 190 1.20 -0.05 14.01
N LEU A 191 -0.12 -0.18 14.09
CA LEU A 191 -0.76 -1.01 15.13
C LEU A 191 -1.15 -2.41 14.65
N GLY A 192 -1.34 -2.62 13.34
CA GLY A 192 -1.78 -3.91 12.85
C GLY A 192 -2.13 -3.94 11.38
N VAL A 193 -2.65 -5.08 10.98
CA VAL A 193 -3.16 -5.39 9.65
C VAL A 193 -4.67 -5.45 9.71
N PHE A 194 -5.32 -4.80 8.75
CA PHE A 194 -6.78 -4.71 8.66
C PHE A 194 -7.23 -5.15 7.27
N ASP A 195 -8.41 -5.70 7.18
CA ASP A 195 -9.13 -6.02 5.95
C ASP A 195 -10.59 -5.54 6.07
N PHE A 196 -11.45 -6.03 5.21
CA PHE A 196 -12.86 -5.64 5.20
C PHE A 196 -13.75 -6.86 5.41
N ALA A 197 -14.72 -6.74 6.30
CA ALA A 197 -15.74 -7.74 6.53
C ALA A 197 -16.76 -7.77 5.36
N ASP A 198 -17.63 -8.77 5.34
CA ASP A 198 -18.65 -8.95 4.28
C ASP A 198 -19.62 -7.77 4.14
N ASP A 199 -19.81 -7.00 5.21
CA ASP A 199 -20.61 -5.78 5.20
C ASP A 199 -19.82 -4.56 4.67
N GLY A 200 -18.54 -4.73 4.34
CA GLY A 200 -17.65 -3.72 3.81
C GLY A 200 -17.03 -2.81 4.87
N GLU A 201 -17.15 -3.14 6.16
CA GLU A 201 -16.52 -2.38 7.23
C GLU A 201 -15.10 -2.87 7.54
N LEU A 202 -14.25 -1.94 7.96
CA LEU A 202 -12.88 -2.23 8.37
C LEU A 202 -12.88 -3.22 9.54
N ARG A 203 -12.06 -4.25 9.44
CA ARG A 203 -11.92 -5.30 10.43
C ARG A 203 -10.44 -5.50 10.76
N VAL A 204 -10.13 -5.75 12.04
CA VAL A 204 -8.77 -6.11 12.44
C VAL A 204 -8.50 -7.56 12.04
N ARG A 205 -7.46 -7.77 11.24
CA ARG A 205 -6.96 -9.10 10.84
C ARG A 205 -5.90 -9.62 11.82
N SER A 206 -4.98 -8.75 12.22
CA SER A 206 -3.94 -9.09 13.20
C SER A 206 -3.33 -7.85 13.84
N LEU A 207 -2.80 -8.00 15.06
CA LEU A 207 -2.09 -6.95 15.79
C LEU A 207 -0.58 -7.16 15.68
N HIS A 208 0.17 -6.08 15.50
CA HIS A 208 1.63 -6.17 15.50
C HIS A 208 2.18 -6.55 16.88
N PRO A 209 3.40 -7.11 16.97
CA PRO A 209 4.00 -7.48 18.24
C PRO A 209 4.00 -6.31 19.24
N GLY A 210 3.55 -6.57 20.46
CA GLY A 210 3.47 -5.56 21.53
C GLY A 210 2.25 -4.65 21.50
N VAL A 211 1.43 -4.67 20.46
CA VAL A 211 0.20 -3.86 20.37
C VAL A 211 -0.95 -4.57 21.09
N THR A 212 -1.73 -3.82 21.89
CA THR A 212 -2.91 -4.35 22.56
C THR A 212 -4.22 -3.98 21.85
N PRO A 213 -5.31 -4.74 22.03
CA PRO A 213 -6.62 -4.38 21.51
C PRO A 213 -7.08 -2.98 21.93
N GLU A 214 -6.81 -2.58 23.17
CA GLU A 214 -7.15 -1.28 23.74
C GLU A 214 -6.46 -0.15 22.97
N GLN A 215 -5.17 -0.30 22.70
CA GLN A 215 -4.41 0.70 21.93
C GLN A 215 -5.03 0.94 20.56
N VAL A 216 -5.50 -0.12 19.88
CA VAL A 216 -6.15 0.02 18.57
C VAL A 216 -7.51 0.71 18.71
N ARG A 217 -8.33 0.31 19.71
CA ARG A 217 -9.64 0.95 19.94
C ARG A 217 -9.49 2.44 20.25
N GLU A 218 -8.55 2.82 21.10
CA GLU A 218 -8.30 4.22 21.48
C GLU A 218 -7.72 5.06 20.34
N ALA A 219 -6.90 4.45 19.47
CA ALA A 219 -6.28 5.10 18.33
C ALA A 219 -7.21 5.23 17.11
N THR A 220 -8.38 4.58 17.12
CA THR A 220 -9.33 4.60 16.00
C THR A 220 -10.45 5.60 16.28
N GLY A 221 -10.69 6.54 15.36
CA GLY A 221 -11.69 7.62 15.50
C GLY A 221 -13.15 7.18 15.27
N PHE A 222 -13.41 5.87 15.24
CA PHE A 222 -14.75 5.28 15.13
C PHE A 222 -14.80 3.95 15.91
N PRO A 223 -16.00 3.47 16.27
CA PRO A 223 -16.13 2.17 16.92
C PRO A 223 -15.58 1.05 16.03
N LEU A 224 -14.55 0.38 16.50
CA LEU A 224 -13.92 -0.75 15.83
C LEU A 224 -13.90 -1.95 16.79
N ALA A 225 -14.50 -3.07 16.36
CA ALA A 225 -14.41 -4.31 17.11
C ALA A 225 -12.99 -4.87 17.03
N VAL A 226 -12.36 -5.01 18.19
CA VAL A 226 -11.05 -5.64 18.34
C VAL A 226 -11.15 -6.69 19.42
N PRO A 227 -11.45 -7.95 19.08
CA PRO A 227 -11.51 -9.05 20.05
C PRO A 227 -10.18 -9.23 20.79
N ASP A 228 -10.24 -9.63 22.05
CA ASP A 228 -9.04 -9.83 22.87
C ASP A 228 -8.17 -10.99 22.38
N ASP A 229 -8.77 -11.94 21.68
CA ASP A 229 -8.14 -13.08 21.00
C ASP A 229 -7.69 -12.76 19.55
N THR A 230 -7.68 -11.49 19.15
CA THR A 230 -7.21 -11.08 17.81
C THR A 230 -5.81 -11.64 17.54
N PRO A 231 -5.60 -12.34 16.40
CA PRO A 231 -4.31 -12.94 16.05
C PRO A 231 -3.15 -11.96 16.09
N ARG A 232 -1.97 -12.46 16.38
CA ARG A 232 -0.73 -11.69 16.21
C ARG A 232 -0.26 -11.75 14.77
N THR A 233 0.24 -10.61 14.27
CA THR A 233 0.86 -10.55 12.94
C THR A 233 2.04 -11.53 12.88
N PRO A 234 2.07 -12.47 11.92
CA PRO A 234 3.17 -13.39 11.77
C PRO A 234 4.49 -12.65 11.56
N PRO A 235 5.55 -12.99 12.30
CA PRO A 235 6.84 -12.33 12.14
C PRO A 235 7.44 -12.59 10.76
N ALA A 236 8.39 -11.76 10.39
CA ALA A 236 9.28 -12.02 9.26
C ALA A 236 10.11 -13.29 9.53
N THR A 237 10.29 -14.11 8.52
CA THR A 237 11.22 -15.24 8.58
C THR A 237 12.65 -14.82 8.29
N ASP A 238 13.64 -15.57 8.78
CA ASP A 238 15.05 -15.30 8.48
C ASP A 238 15.33 -15.33 6.97
N ALA A 239 14.67 -16.22 6.24
CA ALA A 239 14.82 -16.31 4.78
C ALA A 239 14.29 -15.07 4.05
N GLU A 240 13.13 -14.54 4.44
CA GLU A 240 12.58 -13.31 3.87
C GLU A 240 13.45 -12.10 4.20
N LEU A 241 13.94 -12.00 5.44
CA LEU A 241 14.84 -10.93 5.85
C LEU A 241 16.17 -10.99 5.11
N ALA A 242 16.70 -12.18 4.86
CA ALA A 242 17.93 -12.33 4.08
C ALA A 242 17.73 -11.81 2.65
N VAL A 243 16.68 -12.24 1.94
CA VAL A 243 16.39 -11.72 0.59
C VAL A 243 16.14 -10.22 0.61
N LEU A 244 15.34 -9.74 1.58
CA LEU A 244 15.01 -8.32 1.69
C LEU A 244 16.28 -7.47 1.90
N ARG A 245 17.14 -7.82 2.85
CA ARG A 245 18.32 -7.04 3.22
C ARG A 245 19.47 -7.16 2.22
N ASP A 246 19.71 -8.37 1.70
CA ASP A 246 20.86 -8.64 0.84
C ASP A 246 20.61 -8.28 -0.63
N ARG A 247 19.35 -8.28 -1.09
CA ARG A 247 19.02 -8.14 -2.50
C ARG A 247 18.05 -7.00 -2.82
N VAL A 248 17.20 -6.60 -1.89
CA VAL A 248 16.17 -5.59 -2.12
C VAL A 248 16.55 -4.26 -1.49
N ASP A 249 16.73 -4.23 -0.18
CA ASP A 249 17.06 -3.02 0.59
C ASP A 249 18.54 -2.99 0.98
N VAL A 250 19.42 -3.15 0.00
CA VAL A 250 20.89 -3.19 0.18
C VAL A 250 21.47 -1.91 0.80
N HIS A 251 20.69 -0.84 0.87
CA HIS A 251 21.08 0.44 1.46
C HIS A 251 20.50 0.67 2.86
N GLY A 252 19.70 -0.26 3.38
CA GLY A 252 19.07 -0.13 4.71
C GLY A 252 18.07 1.01 4.81
N THR A 253 17.34 1.30 3.74
CA THR A 253 16.31 2.36 3.70
C THR A 253 15.12 2.05 4.62
N LEU A 254 14.85 0.76 4.88
CA LEU A 254 13.74 0.29 5.69
C LEU A 254 14.13 0.00 7.15
N ALA A 255 15.43 0.03 7.45
CA ALA A 255 15.97 -0.28 8.78
C ALA A 255 15.58 0.74 9.86
#